data_c43bba018883fb4c0c422cf5b778a2a8
#
_entry.id   c43bba018883fb4c0c422cf5b778a2a8
#
_cell.length_a   1.000
_cell.length_b   1.000
_cell.length_c   1.000
_cell.angle_alpha   90.00
_cell.angle_beta   90.00
_cell.angle_gamma   90.00
#
_symmetry.space_group_name_H-M   'P 1'
#
loop_
_entity.id
_entity.type
_entity.pdbx_description
1 polymer ?
#
loop_
_entity_poly.entity_id
_entity_poly.type
_entity_poly.pdbx_seq_one_letter_code
_entity_poly.pdbx_strand_id
1 'polypeptide(L)'
;GIAPTSPVSAKLLPTPEQDEALLAGFSSLAERFVAEAERGRVLPFSNLLDLLAKLHLGQVKAVPCGAGLGYVAMDAEGAFFLCHRFAGNGKFRIGGLAAGVVHATVRACLGEPPAPREDACSSCWARSLCAGGCHYENHQRESELGLPQGGSCHFIRRWIELGIRTYGALR
;
A
#
# COMPACT_ATOMS: atom_id res chain seq x y z
N GLY A 1 -7.96 -9.38 6.31
CA GLY A 1 -7.27 -8.92 5.11
C GLY A 1 -6.12 -9.86 4.75
N ILE A 2 -5.76 -9.85 3.51
CA ILE A 2 -4.60 -10.59 2.97
C ILE A 2 -3.65 -9.56 2.38
N ALA A 3 -2.37 -9.62 2.75
CA ALA A 3 -1.36 -8.73 2.21
C ALA A 3 -0.15 -9.53 1.71
N PRO A 4 0.43 -9.17 0.57
CA PRO A 4 1.71 -9.72 0.15
C PRO A 4 2.77 -9.46 1.22
N THR A 5 3.67 -10.41 1.42
CA THR A 5 4.82 -10.23 2.30
C THR A 5 5.77 -9.21 1.68
N SER A 6 6.18 -8.20 2.45
CA SER A 6 7.27 -7.32 2.02
C SER A 6 8.59 -7.96 2.37
N PRO A 7 9.37 -8.37 1.39
CA PRO A 7 10.60 -9.08 1.65
C PRO A 7 11.66 -8.14 2.26
N VAL A 8 12.38 -8.66 3.23
CA VAL A 8 13.60 -8.04 3.79
C VAL A 8 14.86 -8.47 3.01
N SER A 9 14.70 -9.30 2.00
CA SER A 9 15.77 -9.87 1.18
C SER A 9 15.25 -10.13 -0.24
N ALA A 10 16.10 -9.91 -1.24
CA ALA A 10 15.78 -10.21 -2.63
C ALA A 10 15.39 -11.69 -2.86
N LYS A 11 15.91 -12.61 -2.02
CA LYS A 11 15.57 -14.03 -2.09
C LYS A 11 14.11 -14.36 -1.71
N LEU A 12 13.43 -13.43 -1.03
CA LEU A 12 12.04 -13.58 -0.59
C LEU A 12 11.06 -12.82 -1.47
N LEU A 13 11.55 -12.19 -2.55
CA LEU A 13 10.69 -11.55 -3.54
C LEU A 13 9.79 -12.60 -4.19
N PRO A 14 8.49 -12.32 -4.31
CA PRO A 14 7.64 -13.19 -5.10
C PRO A 14 8.11 -13.18 -6.55
N THR A 15 8.06 -14.34 -7.20
CA THR A 15 8.26 -14.43 -8.64
C THR A 15 7.04 -13.86 -9.37
N PRO A 16 7.17 -13.47 -10.66
CA PRO A 16 6.00 -13.06 -11.46
C PRO A 16 4.89 -14.13 -11.47
N GLU A 17 5.23 -15.41 -11.49
CA GLU A 17 4.26 -16.51 -11.44
C GLU A 17 3.53 -16.58 -10.11
N GLN A 18 4.21 -16.29 -8.99
CA GLN A 18 3.60 -16.24 -7.66
C GLN A 18 2.66 -15.03 -7.53
N ASP A 19 3.03 -13.87 -8.09
CA ASP A 19 2.16 -12.70 -8.15
C ASP A 19 0.90 -12.96 -8.97
N GLU A 20 1.03 -13.60 -10.13
CA GLU A 20 -0.12 -13.99 -10.95
C GLU A 20 -1.01 -15.04 -10.26
N ALA A 21 -0.42 -16.02 -9.56
CA ALA A 21 -1.19 -16.99 -8.79
C ALA A 21 -1.99 -16.33 -7.64
N LEU A 22 -1.40 -15.35 -6.96
CA LEU A 22 -2.08 -14.58 -5.92
C LEU A 22 -3.21 -13.72 -6.51
N LEU A 23 -2.98 -13.07 -7.65
CA LEU A 23 -3.99 -12.30 -8.37
C LEU A 23 -5.15 -13.19 -8.87
N ALA A 24 -4.85 -14.39 -9.34
CA ALA A 24 -5.88 -15.38 -9.71
C ALA A 24 -6.73 -15.79 -8.49
N GLY A 25 -6.11 -16.01 -7.34
CA GLY A 25 -6.82 -16.26 -6.08
C GLY A 25 -7.72 -15.09 -5.67
N PHE A 26 -7.25 -13.86 -5.81
CA PHE A 26 -8.07 -12.67 -5.56
C PHE A 26 -9.22 -12.53 -6.55
N SER A 27 -9.02 -12.88 -7.83
CA SER A 27 -10.10 -12.89 -8.83
C SER A 27 -11.20 -13.87 -8.45
N SER A 28 -10.86 -15.10 -8.07
CA SER A 28 -11.82 -16.11 -7.60
C SER A 28 -12.57 -15.65 -6.34
N LEU A 29 -11.89 -14.98 -5.41
CA LEU A 29 -12.54 -14.38 -4.23
C LEU A 29 -13.48 -13.25 -4.60
N ALA A 30 -13.14 -12.43 -5.60
CA ALA A 30 -14.00 -11.34 -6.08
C ALA A 30 -15.24 -11.86 -6.81
N GLU A 31 -15.11 -12.90 -7.62
CA GLU A 31 -16.26 -13.58 -8.26
C GLU A 31 -17.21 -14.15 -7.20
N ARG A 32 -16.66 -14.83 -6.19
CA ARG A 32 -17.45 -15.32 -5.06
C ARG A 32 -18.08 -14.18 -4.27
N PHE A 33 -17.39 -13.05 -4.11
CA PHE A 33 -17.93 -11.87 -3.44
C PHE A 33 -19.18 -11.35 -4.16
N VAL A 34 -19.14 -11.23 -5.49
CA VAL A 34 -20.27 -10.80 -6.31
C VAL A 34 -21.45 -11.80 -6.16
N ALA A 35 -21.17 -13.10 -6.32
CA ALA A 35 -22.21 -14.13 -6.20
C ALA A 35 -22.87 -14.18 -4.81
N GLU A 36 -22.14 -13.87 -3.75
CA GLU A 36 -22.73 -13.77 -2.40
C GLU A 36 -23.52 -12.48 -2.22
N ALA A 37 -23.03 -11.36 -2.78
CA ALA A 37 -23.75 -10.09 -2.74
C ALA A 37 -25.10 -10.15 -3.46
N GLU A 38 -25.20 -10.84 -4.60
CA GLU A 38 -26.46 -11.11 -5.32
C GLU A 38 -27.48 -11.89 -4.45
N ARG A 39 -26.99 -12.65 -3.47
CA ARG A 39 -27.80 -13.37 -2.48
C ARG A 39 -28.07 -12.57 -1.20
N GLY A 40 -27.70 -11.27 -1.20
CA GLY A 40 -27.83 -10.39 -0.02
C GLY A 40 -26.84 -10.69 1.10
N ARG A 41 -25.74 -11.39 0.81
CA ARG A 41 -24.69 -11.74 1.78
C ARG A 41 -23.41 -11.01 1.47
N VAL A 42 -22.75 -10.46 2.48
CA VAL A 42 -21.44 -9.79 2.34
C VAL A 42 -20.33 -10.75 2.77
N LEU A 43 -19.45 -11.10 1.82
CA LEU A 43 -18.24 -11.85 2.13
C LEU A 43 -17.24 -10.92 2.84
N PRO A 44 -16.68 -11.28 4.02
CA PRO A 44 -15.80 -10.42 4.79
C PRO A 44 -14.37 -10.36 4.21
N PHE A 45 -14.25 -9.95 2.95
CA PHE A 45 -12.98 -9.71 2.26
C PHE A 45 -12.61 -8.22 2.37
N SER A 46 -12.00 -7.83 3.50
CA SER A 46 -11.75 -6.43 3.86
C SER A 46 -10.95 -5.64 2.83
N ASN A 47 -9.96 -6.25 2.17
CA ASN A 47 -9.19 -5.58 1.11
C ASN A 47 -10.08 -5.11 -0.04
N LEU A 48 -11.00 -5.98 -0.48
CA LEU A 48 -11.93 -5.66 -1.57
C LEU A 48 -12.97 -4.65 -1.12
N LEU A 49 -13.56 -4.83 0.07
CA LEU A 49 -14.53 -3.90 0.64
C LEU A 49 -13.97 -2.48 0.76
N ASP A 50 -12.72 -2.33 1.24
CA ASP A 50 -12.05 -1.03 1.33
C ASP A 50 -11.83 -0.39 -0.04
N LEU A 51 -11.44 -1.18 -1.04
CA LEU A 51 -11.27 -0.69 -2.41
C LEU A 51 -12.61 -0.30 -3.05
N LEU A 52 -13.65 -1.13 -2.89
CA LEU A 52 -14.99 -0.84 -3.40
C LEU A 52 -15.60 0.42 -2.75
N ALA A 53 -15.41 0.60 -1.44
CA ALA A 53 -15.84 1.81 -0.74
C ALA A 53 -15.16 3.07 -1.29
N LYS A 54 -13.84 3.02 -1.53
CA LYS A 54 -13.09 4.14 -2.13
C LYS A 54 -13.59 4.46 -3.54
N LEU A 55 -13.84 3.43 -4.36
CA LEU A 55 -14.40 3.60 -5.70
C LEU A 55 -15.81 4.23 -5.65
N HIS A 56 -16.66 3.72 -4.73
CA HIS A 56 -18.05 4.21 -4.57
C HIS A 56 -18.10 5.69 -4.15
N LEU A 57 -17.22 6.09 -3.24
CA LEU A 57 -17.15 7.44 -2.70
C LEU A 57 -16.32 8.40 -3.57
N GLY A 58 -15.75 7.93 -4.68
CA GLY A 58 -14.86 8.73 -5.53
C GLY A 58 -13.62 9.25 -4.78
N GLN A 59 -13.14 8.50 -3.80
CA GLN A 59 -12.01 8.94 -2.97
C GLN A 59 -10.70 8.92 -3.75
N VAL A 60 -9.97 10.04 -3.66
CA VAL A 60 -8.61 10.18 -4.18
C VAL A 60 -7.64 10.20 -3.02
N LYS A 61 -6.62 9.34 -3.07
CA LYS A 61 -5.56 9.34 -2.07
C LYS A 61 -4.54 10.43 -2.35
N ALA A 62 -4.32 11.31 -1.38
CA ALA A 62 -3.21 12.26 -1.39
C ALA A 62 -1.88 11.59 -1.01
N VAL A 63 -1.94 10.57 -0.12
CA VAL A 63 -0.80 9.80 0.36
C VAL A 63 -1.12 8.30 0.32
N PRO A 64 -0.12 7.42 0.13
CA PRO A 64 -0.39 5.99 -0.02
C PRO A 64 -0.93 5.34 1.27
N CYS A 65 -0.48 5.79 2.41
CA CYS A 65 -0.92 5.32 3.73
C CYS A 65 -0.74 6.42 4.78
N GLY A 66 -1.20 6.16 6.00
CA GLY A 66 -1.10 7.11 7.11
C GLY A 66 0.23 7.09 7.88
N ALA A 67 1.29 6.45 7.38
CA ALA A 67 2.57 6.35 8.06
C ALA A 67 3.13 7.74 8.40
N GLY A 68 3.43 7.98 9.67
CA GLY A 68 3.90 9.27 10.17
C GLY A 68 2.86 10.39 10.22
N LEU A 69 1.66 10.19 9.68
CA LEU A 69 0.58 11.18 9.61
C LEU A 69 -0.65 10.76 10.41
N GLY A 70 -1.19 9.59 10.15
CA GLY A 70 -2.36 9.04 10.83
C GLY A 70 -2.02 8.02 11.91
N TYR A 71 -0.82 7.46 11.88
CA TYR A 71 -0.29 6.56 12.89
C TYR A 71 1.24 6.57 12.88
N VAL A 72 1.84 6.10 13.97
CA VAL A 72 3.27 5.90 14.15
C VAL A 72 3.51 4.53 14.78
N ALA A 73 4.73 4.01 14.67
CA ALA A 73 5.17 2.88 15.48
C ALA A 73 6.04 3.39 16.65
N MET A 74 6.00 2.68 17.76
CA MET A 74 6.85 2.95 18.92
C MET A 74 7.59 1.66 19.28
N ASP A 75 8.89 1.77 19.55
CA ASP A 75 9.68 0.66 20.09
C ASP A 75 9.60 0.59 21.62
N ALA A 76 10.26 -0.41 22.20
CA ALA A 76 10.27 -0.62 23.65
C ALA A 76 10.98 0.52 24.43
N GLU A 77 11.86 1.24 23.77
CA GLU A 77 12.60 2.39 24.30
C GLU A 77 11.82 3.70 24.19
N GLY A 78 10.60 3.66 23.60
CA GLY A 78 9.75 4.83 23.43
C GLY A 78 10.14 5.74 22.27
N ALA A 79 10.97 5.27 21.34
CA ALA A 79 11.27 6.00 20.11
C ALA A 79 10.14 5.81 19.07
N PHE A 80 9.79 6.89 18.37
CA PHE A 80 8.75 6.88 17.35
C PHE A 80 9.33 6.77 15.95
N PHE A 81 8.70 5.92 15.13
CA PHE A 81 9.06 5.66 13.74
C PHE A 81 7.87 5.88 12.82
N LEU A 82 8.11 6.14 11.54
CA LEU A 82 7.06 6.35 10.53
C LEU A 82 6.00 5.24 10.54
N CYS A 83 6.42 3.98 10.60
CA CYS A 83 5.54 2.82 10.72
C CYS A 83 6.30 1.62 11.30
N HIS A 84 5.59 0.53 11.62
CA HIS A 84 6.17 -0.68 12.18
C HIS A 84 7.28 -1.31 11.34
N ARG A 85 7.25 -1.12 10.02
CA ARG A 85 8.30 -1.65 9.13
C ARG A 85 9.63 -0.89 9.25
N PHE A 86 9.59 0.36 9.69
CA PHE A 86 10.76 1.20 9.95
C PHE A 86 11.24 1.14 11.41
N ALA A 87 10.53 0.42 12.29
CA ALA A 87 10.92 0.31 13.69
C ALA A 87 12.36 -0.20 13.83
N GLY A 88 13.14 0.44 14.70
CA GLY A 88 14.56 0.14 14.91
C GLY A 88 15.52 0.76 13.87
N ASN A 89 15.03 1.34 12.78
CA ASN A 89 15.88 2.06 11.83
C ASN A 89 15.96 3.56 12.21
N GLY A 90 17.05 3.97 12.81
CA GLY A 90 17.25 5.34 13.30
C GLY A 90 17.08 6.44 12.25
N LYS A 91 17.30 6.15 10.97
CA LYS A 91 17.07 7.08 9.84
C LYS A 91 15.60 7.52 9.75
N PHE A 92 14.66 6.65 10.17
CA PHE A 92 13.22 6.89 10.12
C PHE A 92 12.60 7.13 11.49
N ARG A 93 13.44 7.45 12.49
CA ARG A 93 12.98 7.91 13.79
C ARG A 93 12.42 9.31 13.65
N ILE A 94 11.16 9.49 14.07
CA ILE A 94 10.40 10.74 13.92
C ILE A 94 10.03 11.39 15.25
N GLY A 95 10.59 10.90 16.36
CA GLY A 95 10.32 11.43 17.67
C GLY A 95 10.49 10.42 18.79
N GLY A 96 9.75 10.63 19.87
CA GLY A 96 9.75 9.75 21.05
C GLY A 96 8.85 10.28 22.15
N LEU A 97 8.73 9.53 23.26
CA LEU A 97 7.81 9.86 24.37
C LEU A 97 7.98 11.26 24.92
N ALA A 98 9.21 11.78 25.04
CA ALA A 98 9.46 13.10 25.60
C ALA A 98 9.16 14.24 24.59
N ALA A 99 9.46 14.04 23.32
CA ALA A 99 9.35 15.09 22.28
C ALA A 99 8.04 15.00 21.47
N GLY A 100 7.31 13.90 21.59
CA GLY A 100 6.19 13.60 20.69
C GLY A 100 6.66 13.34 19.27
N VAL A 101 5.75 13.52 18.31
CA VAL A 101 6.07 13.41 16.89
C VAL A 101 6.66 14.72 16.37
N VAL A 102 7.85 14.64 15.78
CA VAL A 102 8.53 15.79 15.20
C VAL A 102 8.15 15.91 13.71
N HIS A 103 7.19 16.77 13.41
CA HIS A 103 6.62 16.91 12.04
C HIS A 103 7.66 17.30 10.98
N ALA A 104 8.70 18.07 11.35
CA ALA A 104 9.79 18.38 10.42
C ALA A 104 10.53 17.12 9.97
N THR A 105 10.77 16.19 10.91
CA THR A 105 11.42 14.90 10.61
C THR A 105 10.49 14.00 9.78
N VAL A 106 9.17 13.99 10.05
CA VAL A 106 8.20 13.28 9.21
C VAL A 106 8.29 13.78 7.76
N ARG A 107 8.26 15.09 7.55
CA ARG A 107 8.42 15.67 6.22
C ARG A 107 9.74 15.31 5.55
N ALA A 108 10.83 15.36 6.30
CA ALA A 108 12.15 14.97 5.80
C ALA A 108 12.21 13.50 5.36
N CYS A 109 11.54 12.60 6.08
CA CYS A 109 11.48 11.18 5.76
C CYS A 109 10.53 10.84 4.59
N LEU A 110 9.40 11.52 4.47
CA LEU A 110 8.39 11.25 3.44
C LEU A 110 8.65 12.05 2.15
N GLY A 111 9.50 13.04 2.20
CA GLY A 111 9.62 14.09 1.20
C GLY A 111 8.51 15.13 1.31
N GLU A 112 8.65 16.25 0.59
CA GLU A 112 7.56 17.21 0.43
C GLU A 112 6.36 16.53 -0.25
N PRO A 113 5.10 16.82 0.14
CA PRO A 113 3.93 16.28 -0.54
C PRO A 113 3.96 16.73 -2.01
N PRO A 114 3.50 15.89 -2.91
CA PRO A 114 4.23 15.39 -4.05
C PRO A 114 4.67 16.52 -4.95
N ALA A 115 5.96 16.81 -4.96
CA ALA A 115 6.54 17.28 -6.22
C ALA A 115 6.04 16.31 -7.31
N PRO A 116 5.56 16.80 -8.45
CA PRO A 116 5.16 15.92 -9.54
C PRO A 116 6.36 15.02 -9.80
N ARG A 117 6.23 13.74 -9.39
CA ARG A 117 7.24 12.76 -9.76
C ARG A 117 7.22 12.74 -11.28
N GLU A 118 8.27 13.20 -11.91
CA GLU A 118 8.49 13.14 -13.36
C GLU A 118 8.64 11.69 -13.84
N ASP A 119 8.39 10.76 -12.95
CA ASP A 119 8.47 9.32 -13.13
C ASP A 119 7.15 8.73 -13.67
N ALA A 120 7.16 7.43 -13.90
CA ALA A 120 6.03 6.65 -14.39
C ALA A 120 4.73 6.79 -13.55
N CYS A 121 4.76 7.46 -12.39
CA CYS A 121 3.58 7.72 -11.56
C CYS A 121 2.79 8.93 -12.04
N SER A 122 3.42 9.93 -12.68
CA SER A 122 2.76 11.15 -13.13
C SER A 122 1.64 10.90 -14.14
N SER A 123 1.84 9.94 -15.05
CA SER A 123 0.88 9.52 -16.07
C SER A 123 0.13 8.22 -15.71
N CYS A 124 0.30 7.69 -14.51
CA CYS A 124 -0.30 6.42 -14.12
C CYS A 124 -1.79 6.54 -13.83
N TRP A 125 -2.62 5.79 -14.54
CA TRP A 125 -4.06 5.77 -14.35
C TRP A 125 -4.48 5.33 -12.93
N ALA A 126 -3.69 4.47 -12.27
CA ALA A 126 -3.96 3.96 -10.93
C ALA A 126 -3.55 4.94 -9.81
N ARG A 127 -2.94 6.09 -10.15
CA ARG A 127 -2.35 7.02 -9.18
C ARG A 127 -3.33 7.47 -8.11
N SER A 128 -4.56 7.79 -8.49
CA SER A 128 -5.59 8.29 -7.58
C SER A 128 -5.96 7.30 -6.47
N LEU A 129 -5.78 6.01 -6.70
CA LEU A 129 -6.07 4.96 -5.72
C LEU A 129 -4.80 4.40 -5.07
N CYS A 130 -3.66 4.46 -5.76
CA CYS A 130 -2.37 3.96 -5.29
C CYS A 130 -1.60 5.01 -4.46
N ALA A 131 -1.54 6.25 -4.94
CA ALA A 131 -0.77 7.37 -4.39
C ALA A 131 0.73 7.11 -4.21
N GLY A 132 1.33 6.23 -5.05
CA GLY A 132 2.78 5.99 -5.06
C GLY A 132 3.25 4.73 -4.31
N GLY A 133 2.32 3.93 -3.74
CA GLY A 133 2.67 2.65 -3.12
C GLY A 133 3.14 2.77 -1.67
N CYS A 134 3.82 1.75 -1.18
CA CYS A 134 4.27 1.69 0.21
C CYS A 134 5.62 2.42 0.39
N HIS A 135 5.70 3.36 1.33
CA HIS A 135 6.95 4.09 1.62
C HIS A 135 8.12 3.15 1.95
N TYR A 136 7.87 2.11 2.74
CA TYR A 136 8.89 1.13 3.09
C TYR A 136 9.39 0.37 1.87
N GLU A 137 8.49 -0.12 1.03
CA GLU A 137 8.87 -0.86 -0.18
C GLU A 137 9.59 0.02 -1.20
N ASN A 138 9.16 1.27 -1.34
CA ASN A 138 9.86 2.23 -2.19
C ASN A 138 11.28 2.48 -1.67
N HIS A 139 11.44 2.67 -0.34
CA HIS A 139 12.76 2.82 0.26
C HIS A 139 13.65 1.59 0.04
N GLN A 140 13.10 0.38 0.20
CA GLN A 140 13.86 -0.85 -0.02
C GLN A 140 14.30 -1.01 -1.49
N ARG A 141 13.56 -0.46 -2.44
CA ARG A 141 13.91 -0.48 -3.86
C ARG A 141 14.98 0.54 -4.23
N GLU A 142 14.95 1.70 -3.60
CA GLU A 142 15.94 2.78 -3.80
C GLU A 142 17.25 2.49 -3.09
N SER A 143 17.22 1.70 -2.02
CA SER A 143 18.38 1.28 -1.26
C SER A 143 18.84 -0.10 -1.70
N GLU A 144 20.14 -0.30 -1.79
CA GLU A 144 21.02 -1.48 -1.94
C GLU A 144 20.45 -2.91 -2.18
N LEU A 145 19.15 -3.15 -2.03
CA LEU A 145 18.53 -4.46 -2.27
C LEU A 145 18.34 -4.78 -3.76
N GLY A 146 18.62 -3.82 -4.66
CA GLY A 146 18.54 -4.03 -6.10
C GLY A 146 17.18 -4.54 -6.59
N LEU A 147 16.11 -4.16 -5.88
CA LEU A 147 14.76 -4.63 -6.22
C LEU A 147 14.31 -4.05 -7.55
N PRO A 148 13.76 -4.88 -8.49
CA PRO A 148 13.32 -4.39 -9.77
C PRO A 148 12.27 -3.30 -9.59
N GLN A 149 12.52 -2.14 -10.18
CA GLN A 149 11.51 -1.10 -10.30
C GLN A 149 10.34 -1.67 -11.10
N GLY A 150 9.14 -1.68 -10.51
CA GLY A 150 7.93 -2.04 -11.24
C GLY A 150 7.16 -3.26 -10.73
N GLY A 151 7.74 -4.21 -10.01
CA GLY A 151 7.04 -5.42 -9.58
C GLY A 151 5.74 -5.11 -8.80
N SER A 152 5.81 -4.25 -7.79
CA SER A 152 4.59 -3.84 -7.05
C SER A 152 3.62 -3.01 -7.88
N CYS A 153 4.10 -2.25 -8.88
CA CYS A 153 3.21 -1.47 -9.75
C CYS A 153 2.31 -2.37 -10.60
N HIS A 154 2.85 -3.48 -11.11
CA HIS A 154 2.06 -4.45 -11.86
C HIS A 154 0.95 -5.03 -10.97
N PHE A 155 1.32 -5.57 -9.80
CA PHE A 155 0.36 -6.13 -8.86
C PHE A 155 -0.71 -5.12 -8.43
N ILE A 156 -0.33 -3.89 -8.07
CA ILE A 156 -1.26 -2.85 -7.62
C ILE A 156 -2.24 -2.45 -8.74
N ARG A 157 -1.76 -2.30 -9.96
CA ARG A 157 -2.62 -2.00 -11.11
C ARG A 157 -3.64 -3.11 -11.36
N ARG A 158 -3.21 -4.36 -11.36
CA ARG A 158 -4.07 -5.53 -11.53
C ARG A 158 -5.10 -5.64 -10.40
N TRP A 159 -4.68 -5.37 -9.17
CA TRP A 159 -5.58 -5.33 -8.02
C TRP A 159 -6.65 -4.24 -8.14
N ILE A 160 -6.26 -3.03 -8.53
CA ILE A 160 -7.21 -1.92 -8.74
C ILE A 160 -8.16 -2.22 -9.91
N GLU A 161 -7.65 -2.78 -11.01
CA GLU A 161 -8.46 -3.21 -12.14
C GLU A 161 -9.51 -4.24 -11.72
N LEU A 162 -9.13 -5.23 -10.92
CA LEU A 162 -10.04 -6.21 -10.35
C LEU A 162 -11.14 -5.54 -9.52
N GLY A 163 -10.78 -4.57 -8.67
CA GLY A 163 -11.75 -3.80 -7.89
C GLY A 163 -12.73 -3.02 -8.75
N ILE A 164 -12.27 -2.38 -9.83
CA ILE A 164 -13.12 -1.64 -10.78
C ILE A 164 -14.10 -2.60 -11.46
N ARG A 165 -13.64 -3.74 -11.95
CA ARG A 165 -14.49 -4.77 -12.57
C ARG A 165 -15.54 -5.30 -11.60
N THR A 166 -15.11 -5.61 -10.36
CA THR A 166 -16.03 -6.07 -9.29
C THR A 166 -17.07 -5.02 -8.95
N TYR A 167 -16.66 -3.75 -8.87
CA TYR A 167 -17.58 -2.63 -8.62
C TYR A 167 -18.63 -2.51 -9.74
N GLY A 168 -18.21 -2.67 -10.99
CA GLY A 168 -19.13 -2.68 -12.14
C GLY A 168 -20.13 -3.83 -12.11
N ALA A 169 -19.72 -5.02 -11.66
CA ALA A 169 -20.56 -6.20 -11.56
C ALA A 169 -21.62 -6.10 -10.42
N LEU A 170 -21.40 -5.24 -9.43
CA LEU A 170 -22.33 -5.02 -8.30
C LEU A 170 -23.38 -3.93 -8.55
N ARG A 171 -23.36 -3.29 -9.71
CA ARG A 171 -24.30 -2.24 -10.12
C ARG A 171 -25.39 -2.76 -11.04
#